data_7dd3fdf87a5ce7137eafd0547904aefe
#
_entry.id   7dd3fdf87a5ce7137eafd0547904aefe
#
_cell.length_a   1.000
_cell.length_b   1.000
_cell.length_c   1.000
_cell.angle_alpha   90.00
_cell.angle_beta   90.00
_cell.angle_gamma   90.00
#
_symmetry.space_group_name_H-M   'P 1'
#
loop_
_entity.id
_entity.type
_entity.pdbx_description
1 polymer ?
#
loop_
_entity_poly.entity_id
_entity_poly.type
_entity_poly.pdbx_seq_one_letter_code
_entity_poly.pdbx_strand_id
1 'polypeptide(L)'
;KTEMWYIMDAEPGSRLIAGFADNHSKESYLAALKSGQLTSILKSESVAKGDIFFLETGTVHAIGAGILLAEIQQTSDVTYRIYDWDRVDDQGNARALHTAEALDVISFDTTDTRVAYTKELNTANATVACPYFTTSFIPLDGNLTLYSPGSSFTVLMCVEGSFEIIANDSTLFVRKGETILVPAAIAEFSLKGTAELLHVQIT
;
A
#
# COMPACT_ATOMS: atom_id res chain seq x y z
N LYS A 1 -3.16 -2.28 11.02
CA LYS A 1 -3.22 -0.88 10.52
C LYS A 1 -3.75 -0.85 9.11
N THR A 2 -4.49 0.19 8.76
CA THR A 2 -5.06 0.39 7.42
C THR A 2 -3.95 0.80 6.45
N GLU A 3 -3.86 0.09 5.33
CA GLU A 3 -2.79 0.22 4.34
C GLU A 3 -3.33 0.22 2.91
N MET A 4 -2.61 0.87 2.02
CA MET A 4 -2.78 0.79 0.57
C MET A 4 -1.44 0.39 -0.04
N TRP A 5 -1.45 -0.64 -0.88
CA TRP A 5 -0.28 -1.10 -1.63
C TRP A 5 -0.44 -0.83 -3.12
N TYR A 6 0.55 -0.22 -3.73
CA TYR A 6 0.67 -0.08 -5.18
C TYR A 6 1.85 -0.92 -5.68
N ILE A 7 1.59 -1.85 -6.61
CA ILE A 7 2.63 -2.73 -7.15
C ILE A 7 3.44 -1.96 -8.20
N MET A 8 4.68 -1.63 -7.86
CA MET A 8 5.62 -0.93 -8.74
C MET A 8 6.28 -1.88 -9.75
N ASP A 9 6.55 -3.13 -9.32
CA ASP A 9 7.10 -4.18 -10.15
C ASP A 9 6.81 -5.57 -9.54
N ALA A 10 6.72 -6.60 -10.38
CA ALA A 10 6.51 -7.97 -9.93
C ALA A 10 7.16 -8.97 -10.89
N GLU A 11 7.91 -9.91 -10.35
CA GLU A 11 8.44 -11.03 -11.14
C GLU A 11 7.30 -11.95 -11.62
N PRO A 12 7.45 -12.63 -12.74
CA PRO A 12 6.44 -13.58 -13.22
C PRO A 12 6.10 -14.64 -12.17
N GLY A 13 4.81 -14.77 -11.83
CA GLY A 13 4.34 -15.72 -10.83
C GLY A 13 4.36 -15.22 -9.39
N SER A 14 4.81 -13.99 -9.14
CA SER A 14 4.73 -13.36 -7.82
C SER A 14 3.30 -13.26 -7.31
N ARG A 15 3.13 -13.49 -6.03
CA ARG A 15 1.84 -13.49 -5.35
C ARG A 15 1.96 -12.83 -3.98
N LEU A 16 0.87 -12.24 -3.53
CA LEU A 16 0.73 -11.75 -2.16
C LEU A 16 -0.46 -12.42 -1.47
N ILE A 17 -0.52 -12.30 -0.16
CA ILE A 17 -1.68 -12.71 0.65
C ILE A 17 -2.48 -11.44 0.98
N ALA A 18 -3.81 -11.50 0.77
CA ALA A 18 -4.72 -10.41 1.10
C ALA A 18 -6.09 -10.96 1.54
N GLY A 19 -6.23 -11.22 2.85
CA GLY A 19 -7.44 -11.76 3.49
C GLY A 19 -7.51 -13.28 3.49
N PHE A 20 -8.72 -13.78 3.70
CA PHE A 20 -9.07 -15.19 3.66
C PHE A 20 -9.69 -15.57 2.32
N ALA A 21 -9.47 -16.82 1.87
CA ALA A 21 -10.06 -17.33 0.62
C ALA A 21 -11.58 -17.50 0.72
N ASP A 22 -12.07 -17.89 1.89
CA ASP A 22 -13.47 -18.05 2.25
C ASP A 22 -13.75 -17.42 3.62
N ASN A 23 -15.02 -17.28 4.00
CA ASN A 23 -15.37 -16.83 5.34
C ASN A 23 -14.96 -17.90 6.37
N HIS A 24 -14.32 -17.47 7.42
CA HIS A 24 -13.85 -18.31 8.50
C HIS A 24 -14.45 -17.88 9.85
N SER A 25 -14.40 -18.78 10.84
CA SER A 25 -14.63 -18.44 12.25
C SER A 25 -13.32 -18.46 13.01
N LYS A 26 -13.32 -17.89 14.21
CA LYS A 26 -12.17 -17.94 15.13
C LYS A 26 -11.74 -19.40 15.39
N GLU A 27 -12.69 -20.33 15.50
CA GLU A 27 -12.44 -21.74 15.75
C GLU A 27 -11.77 -22.42 14.55
N SER A 28 -12.28 -22.17 13.32
CA SER A 28 -11.69 -22.73 12.08
C SER A 28 -10.28 -22.17 11.82
N TYR A 29 -10.06 -20.90 12.08
CA TYR A 29 -8.74 -20.29 12.02
C TYR A 29 -7.76 -20.95 13.01
N LEU A 30 -8.15 -21.11 14.29
CA LEU A 30 -7.33 -21.75 15.30
C LEU A 30 -7.02 -23.22 14.97
N ALA A 31 -7.98 -23.94 14.38
CA ALA A 31 -7.78 -25.31 13.92
C ALA A 31 -6.76 -25.37 12.78
N ALA A 32 -6.85 -24.46 11.80
CA ALA A 32 -5.89 -24.35 10.70
C ALA A 32 -4.49 -23.97 11.19
N LEU A 33 -4.39 -23.03 12.12
CA LEU A 33 -3.11 -22.63 12.73
C LEU A 33 -2.46 -23.81 13.47
N LYS A 34 -3.24 -24.51 14.31
CA LYS A 34 -2.75 -25.67 15.10
C LYS A 34 -2.31 -26.84 14.21
N SER A 35 -2.94 -27.05 13.08
CA SER A 35 -2.61 -28.13 12.13
C SER A 35 -1.50 -27.76 11.14
N GLY A 36 -0.97 -26.53 11.18
CA GLY A 36 0.02 -26.04 10.22
C GLY A 36 -0.58 -25.77 8.83
N GLN A 37 -1.90 -25.61 8.74
CA GLN A 37 -2.62 -25.38 7.49
C GLN A 37 -3.06 -23.92 7.29
N LEU A 38 -2.48 -22.97 8.05
CA LEU A 38 -2.90 -21.56 7.98
C LEU A 38 -2.85 -21.01 6.55
N THR A 39 -1.77 -21.27 5.82
CA THR A 39 -1.60 -20.75 4.45
C THR A 39 -2.64 -21.27 3.46
N SER A 40 -3.27 -22.42 3.70
CA SER A 40 -4.28 -22.98 2.81
C SER A 40 -5.64 -22.28 2.88
N ILE A 41 -5.90 -21.53 3.94
CA ILE A 41 -7.13 -20.75 4.12
C ILE A 41 -6.98 -19.27 3.75
N LEU A 42 -5.76 -18.82 3.44
CA LEU A 42 -5.47 -17.44 3.08
C LEU A 42 -5.65 -17.21 1.57
N LYS A 43 -6.21 -16.04 1.22
CA LYS A 43 -6.38 -15.62 -0.17
C LYS A 43 -5.04 -15.21 -0.77
N SER A 44 -4.57 -16.01 -1.72
CA SER A 44 -3.35 -15.74 -2.47
C SER A 44 -3.70 -15.08 -3.80
N GLU A 45 -3.24 -13.84 -4.01
CA GLU A 45 -3.49 -13.03 -5.19
C GLU A 45 -2.25 -12.98 -6.09
N SER A 46 -2.44 -13.19 -7.40
CA SER A 46 -1.42 -12.87 -8.39
C SER A 46 -1.33 -11.38 -8.58
N VAL A 47 -0.14 -10.84 -8.82
CA VAL A 47 0.08 -9.41 -8.93
C VAL A 47 0.79 -9.03 -10.22
N ALA A 48 0.50 -7.82 -10.70
CA ALA A 48 1.18 -7.19 -11.81
C ALA A 48 1.44 -5.70 -11.49
N LYS A 49 2.42 -5.11 -12.17
CA LYS A 49 2.67 -3.68 -12.07
C LYS A 49 1.37 -2.87 -12.29
N GLY A 50 1.11 -1.93 -11.41
CA GLY A 50 -0.06 -1.07 -11.43
C GLY A 50 -1.28 -1.62 -10.68
N ASP A 51 -1.21 -2.82 -10.11
CA ASP A 51 -2.26 -3.29 -9.20
C ASP A 51 -2.25 -2.49 -7.90
N ILE A 52 -3.45 -2.24 -7.38
CA ILE A 52 -3.65 -1.61 -6.08
C ILE A 52 -4.43 -2.56 -5.17
N PHE A 53 -4.00 -2.64 -3.92
CA PHE A 53 -4.69 -3.36 -2.85
C PHE A 53 -4.96 -2.40 -1.69
N PHE A 54 -6.19 -2.44 -1.18
CA PHE A 54 -6.59 -1.73 0.04
C PHE A 54 -6.81 -2.73 1.16
N LEU A 55 -6.07 -2.57 2.24
CA LEU A 55 -6.00 -3.50 3.37
C LEU A 55 -6.48 -2.77 4.63
N GLU A 56 -7.74 -2.97 4.97
CA GLU A 56 -8.28 -2.42 6.21
C GLU A 56 -7.68 -3.11 7.44
N THR A 57 -7.70 -2.42 8.56
CA THR A 57 -7.30 -3.00 9.86
C THR A 57 -8.02 -4.31 10.11
N GLY A 58 -7.28 -5.37 10.45
CA GLY A 58 -7.82 -6.72 10.64
C GLY A 58 -7.66 -7.65 9.43
N THR A 59 -7.39 -7.11 8.24
CA THR A 59 -7.11 -7.94 7.06
C THR A 59 -5.75 -8.63 7.21
N VAL A 60 -5.73 -9.95 7.17
CA VAL A 60 -4.48 -10.73 7.13
C VAL A 60 -3.79 -10.50 5.80
N HIS A 61 -2.52 -10.08 5.84
CA HIS A 61 -1.79 -9.79 4.60
C HIS A 61 -0.31 -10.12 4.71
N ALA A 62 0.30 -10.44 3.56
CA ALA A 62 1.74 -10.64 3.45
C ALA A 62 2.23 -10.44 2.01
N ILE A 63 3.40 -9.85 1.87
CA ILE A 63 4.06 -9.65 0.59
C ILE A 63 4.88 -10.90 0.26
N GLY A 64 4.66 -11.48 -0.93
CA GLY A 64 5.45 -12.59 -1.44
C GLY A 64 6.79 -12.14 -2.05
N ALA A 65 7.58 -13.10 -2.49
CA ALA A 65 8.85 -12.83 -3.15
C ALA A 65 8.65 -12.19 -4.54
N GLY A 66 9.65 -11.45 -5.01
CA GLY A 66 9.69 -10.85 -6.34
C GLY A 66 8.75 -9.65 -6.53
N ILE A 67 8.29 -9.02 -5.45
CA ILE A 67 7.39 -7.86 -5.50
C ILE A 67 8.12 -6.62 -4.98
N LEU A 68 8.07 -5.55 -5.77
CA LEU A 68 8.40 -4.19 -5.35
C LEU A 68 7.12 -3.40 -5.27
N LEU A 69 6.79 -2.82 -4.13
CA LEU A 69 5.59 -2.04 -3.94
C LEU A 69 5.84 -0.72 -3.19
N ALA A 70 4.94 0.24 -3.38
CA ALA A 70 4.81 1.42 -2.55
C ALA A 70 3.68 1.18 -1.54
N GLU A 71 3.99 1.38 -0.26
CA GLU A 71 3.03 1.25 0.85
C GLU A 71 2.68 2.62 1.42
N ILE A 72 1.40 2.91 1.50
CA ILE A 72 0.84 4.06 2.21
C ILE A 72 -0.02 3.51 3.34
N GLN A 73 0.27 3.93 4.58
CA GLN A 73 -0.40 3.40 5.76
C GLN A 73 -0.77 4.50 6.76
N GLN A 74 -1.79 4.23 7.58
CA GLN A 74 -2.00 5.05 8.77
C GLN A 74 -0.78 4.99 9.70
N THR A 75 -0.49 6.08 10.39
CA THR A 75 0.61 6.14 11.35
C THR A 75 0.32 5.24 12.55
N SER A 76 0.90 4.05 12.55
CA SER A 76 0.80 3.05 13.62
C SER A 76 2.03 2.15 13.59
N ASP A 77 2.59 1.85 14.75
CA ASP A 77 3.68 0.90 14.96
C ASP A 77 3.19 -0.52 15.32
N VAL A 78 1.89 -0.69 15.53
CA VAL A 78 1.30 -1.98 15.91
C VAL A 78 1.23 -2.92 14.72
N THR A 79 1.95 -4.04 14.82
CA THR A 79 1.88 -5.15 13.86
C THR A 79 1.75 -6.46 14.62
N TYR A 80 0.67 -7.19 14.37
CA TYR A 80 0.49 -8.53 14.93
C TYR A 80 0.91 -9.57 13.91
N ARG A 81 2.00 -10.29 14.19
CA ARG A 81 2.50 -11.37 13.36
C ARG A 81 1.83 -12.67 13.74
N ILE A 82 1.09 -13.27 12.81
CA ILE A 82 0.37 -14.54 13.03
C ILE A 82 1.11 -15.74 12.44
N TYR A 83 1.99 -15.52 11.49
CA TYR A 83 2.84 -16.52 10.84
C TYR A 83 4.10 -15.86 10.27
N ASP A 84 5.19 -16.56 10.19
CA ASP A 84 6.48 -16.02 9.70
C ASP A 84 7.24 -16.98 8.79
N TRP A 85 6.55 -17.93 8.15
CA TRP A 85 7.15 -18.93 7.24
C TRP A 85 8.32 -19.69 7.88
N ASP A 86 8.24 -19.94 9.19
CA ASP A 86 9.25 -20.64 9.99
C ASP A 86 10.66 -20.01 9.88
N ARG A 87 10.73 -18.69 9.57
CA ARG A 87 12.00 -17.97 9.47
C ARG A 87 12.67 -17.85 10.82
N VAL A 88 13.99 -18.01 10.81
CA VAL A 88 14.85 -17.79 11.95
C VAL A 88 15.94 -16.79 11.59
N ASP A 89 16.48 -16.12 12.59
CA ASP A 89 17.67 -15.28 12.46
C ASP A 89 18.95 -16.11 12.31
N ASP A 90 20.10 -15.47 12.14
CA ASP A 90 21.41 -16.12 12.01
C ASP A 90 21.80 -16.93 13.28
N GLN A 91 21.08 -16.73 14.38
CA GLN A 91 21.29 -17.45 15.66
C GLN A 91 20.27 -18.60 15.84
N GLY A 92 19.35 -18.78 14.89
CA GLY A 92 18.30 -19.81 14.93
C GLY A 92 17.06 -19.41 15.73
N ASN A 93 16.89 -18.13 16.09
CA ASN A 93 15.72 -17.65 16.82
C ASN A 93 14.58 -17.26 15.86
N ALA A 94 13.38 -17.76 16.10
CA ALA A 94 12.17 -17.32 15.43
C ALA A 94 11.70 -15.97 16.00
N ARG A 95 11.06 -15.15 15.15
CA ARG A 95 10.39 -13.92 15.60
C ARG A 95 9.13 -14.26 16.41
N ALA A 96 8.83 -13.44 17.42
CA ALA A 96 7.62 -13.62 18.22
C ALA A 96 6.35 -13.55 17.39
N LEU A 97 5.42 -14.46 17.62
CA LEU A 97 4.07 -14.44 17.08
C LEU A 97 3.10 -13.84 18.10
N HIS A 98 2.09 -13.12 17.62
CA HIS A 98 1.10 -12.40 18.41
C HIS A 98 -0.28 -13.02 18.23
N THR A 99 -0.37 -14.34 18.35
CA THR A 99 -1.60 -15.10 18.02
C THR A 99 -2.78 -14.71 18.90
N ALA A 100 -2.56 -14.47 20.18
CA ALA A 100 -3.64 -14.11 21.12
C ALA A 100 -4.20 -12.72 20.82
N GLU A 101 -3.31 -11.74 20.65
CA GLU A 101 -3.67 -10.34 20.37
C GLU A 101 -4.32 -10.20 19.00
N ALA A 102 -3.85 -10.97 18.03
CA ALA A 102 -4.39 -10.98 16.66
C ALA A 102 -5.85 -11.46 16.62
N LEU A 103 -6.24 -12.43 17.46
CA LEU A 103 -7.59 -12.97 17.49
C LEU A 103 -8.69 -11.95 17.81
N ASP A 104 -8.33 -10.85 18.48
CA ASP A 104 -9.29 -9.79 18.82
C ASP A 104 -9.47 -8.74 17.72
N VAL A 105 -8.60 -8.77 16.68
CA VAL A 105 -8.58 -7.76 15.62
C VAL A 105 -8.69 -8.32 14.20
N ILE A 106 -8.50 -9.63 14.01
CA ILE A 106 -8.62 -10.27 12.68
C ILE A 106 -10.07 -10.19 12.20
N SER A 107 -10.25 -9.71 10.97
CA SER A 107 -11.48 -9.90 10.22
C SER A 107 -11.44 -11.28 9.56
N PHE A 108 -12.40 -12.15 9.93
CA PHE A 108 -12.48 -13.52 9.41
C PHE A 108 -13.35 -13.63 8.15
N ASP A 109 -13.98 -12.53 7.74
CA ASP A 109 -14.78 -12.48 6.53
C ASP A 109 -13.91 -12.28 5.29
N THR A 110 -14.37 -12.82 4.17
CA THR A 110 -13.75 -12.53 2.87
C THR A 110 -13.93 -11.06 2.52
N THR A 111 -12.88 -10.45 1.98
CA THR A 111 -12.90 -9.06 1.52
C THR A 111 -12.28 -8.98 0.13
N ASP A 112 -12.88 -8.18 -0.76
CA ASP A 112 -12.22 -7.80 -2.00
C ASP A 112 -11.28 -6.62 -1.70
N THR A 113 -9.99 -6.93 -1.74
CA THR A 113 -8.94 -5.95 -1.43
C THR A 113 -8.37 -5.26 -2.66
N ARG A 114 -8.66 -5.79 -3.87
CA ARG A 114 -8.16 -5.22 -5.12
C ARG A 114 -8.98 -4.00 -5.52
N VAL A 115 -8.31 -2.89 -5.80
CA VAL A 115 -8.93 -1.62 -6.17
C VAL A 115 -8.88 -1.42 -7.68
N ALA A 116 -10.04 -1.23 -8.31
CA ALA A 116 -10.15 -0.78 -9.69
C ALA A 116 -10.08 0.75 -9.73
N TYR A 117 -9.34 1.31 -10.69
CA TYR A 117 -9.20 2.75 -10.86
C TYR A 117 -8.97 3.13 -12.33
N THR A 118 -9.20 4.39 -12.66
CA THR A 118 -8.92 4.96 -13.99
C THR A 118 -7.47 5.39 -14.12
N LYS A 119 -7.01 5.60 -15.37
CA LYS A 119 -5.66 6.09 -15.69
C LYS A 119 -5.71 7.23 -16.71
N GLU A 120 -6.57 8.20 -16.45
CA GLU A 120 -6.67 9.39 -17.30
C GLU A 120 -5.40 10.22 -17.18
N LEU A 121 -4.80 10.55 -18.32
CA LEU A 121 -3.54 11.27 -18.40
C LEU A 121 -3.65 12.67 -17.78
N ASN A 122 -2.62 13.11 -17.08
CA ASN A 122 -2.54 14.40 -16.41
C ASN A 122 -3.75 14.69 -15.50
N THR A 123 -4.26 13.65 -14.84
CA THR A 123 -5.42 13.70 -13.95
C THR A 123 -5.12 12.94 -12.67
N ALA A 124 -5.56 13.47 -11.54
CA ALA A 124 -5.50 12.76 -10.26
C ALA A 124 -6.66 11.75 -10.21
N ASN A 125 -6.40 10.53 -10.65
CA ASN A 125 -7.36 9.44 -10.67
C ASN A 125 -7.52 8.86 -9.26
N ALA A 126 -8.68 9.03 -8.64
CA ALA A 126 -8.94 8.54 -7.29
C ALA A 126 -8.73 7.03 -7.20
N THR A 127 -8.07 6.58 -6.13
CA THR A 127 -7.80 5.17 -5.87
C THR A 127 -8.37 4.72 -4.53
N VAL A 128 -7.86 5.21 -3.41
CA VAL A 128 -8.32 4.85 -2.06
C VAL A 128 -8.70 6.10 -1.29
N ALA A 129 -9.80 6.02 -0.55
CA ALA A 129 -10.20 7.03 0.43
C ALA A 129 -10.60 6.33 1.74
N CYS A 130 -9.98 6.71 2.83
CA CYS A 130 -10.26 6.16 4.16
C CYS A 130 -10.15 7.26 5.22
N PRO A 131 -10.47 7.00 6.50
CA PRO A 131 -10.41 8.02 7.56
C PRO A 131 -8.99 8.57 7.85
N TYR A 132 -7.94 8.01 7.25
CA TYR A 132 -6.55 8.38 7.54
C TYR A 132 -5.87 9.09 6.38
N PHE A 133 -6.23 8.74 5.12
CA PHE A 133 -5.65 9.30 3.91
C PHE A 133 -6.56 9.10 2.70
N THR A 134 -6.35 9.95 1.72
CA THR A 134 -6.82 9.72 0.35
C THR A 134 -5.64 9.58 -0.58
N THR A 135 -5.79 8.73 -1.59
CA THR A 135 -4.76 8.52 -2.61
C THR A 135 -5.34 8.66 -4.01
N SER A 136 -4.51 9.16 -4.92
CA SER A 136 -4.81 9.19 -6.35
C SER A 136 -3.60 8.73 -7.13
N PHE A 137 -3.83 8.09 -8.28
CA PHE A 137 -2.79 7.78 -9.25
C PHE A 137 -2.77 8.84 -10.34
N ILE A 138 -1.59 9.36 -10.68
CA ILE A 138 -1.39 10.39 -11.70
C ILE A 138 -0.41 9.86 -12.76
N PRO A 139 -0.89 9.50 -13.96
CA PRO A 139 -0.02 9.35 -15.12
C PRO A 139 0.27 10.76 -15.69
N LEU A 140 1.50 11.20 -15.52
CA LEU A 140 1.97 12.52 -15.96
C LEU A 140 2.68 12.41 -17.31
N ASP A 141 2.26 13.25 -18.26
CA ASP A 141 3.00 13.51 -19.49
C ASP A 141 2.89 15.00 -19.85
N GLY A 142 4.00 15.72 -19.77
CA GLY A 142 4.06 17.17 -19.96
C GLY A 142 3.90 17.95 -18.65
N ASN A 143 2.83 18.70 -18.48
CA ASN A 143 2.64 19.60 -17.35
C ASN A 143 1.29 19.34 -16.65
N LEU A 144 1.28 19.43 -15.32
CA LEU A 144 0.08 19.37 -14.49
C LEU A 144 0.23 20.33 -13.31
N THR A 145 -0.76 21.16 -13.05
CA THR A 145 -0.82 21.98 -11.86
C THR A 145 -1.73 21.33 -10.81
N LEU A 146 -1.25 21.26 -9.59
CA LEU A 146 -1.97 20.73 -8.43
C LEU A 146 -2.09 21.79 -7.33
N TYR A 147 -3.13 21.61 -6.52
CA TYR A 147 -3.43 22.51 -5.39
C TYR A 147 -3.40 21.74 -4.08
N SER A 148 -2.70 22.29 -3.10
CA SER A 148 -2.73 21.73 -1.74
C SER A 148 -4.07 22.05 -1.06
N PRO A 149 -4.58 21.16 -0.20
CA PRO A 149 -5.82 21.40 0.53
C PRO A 149 -5.71 22.57 1.52
N GLY A 150 -4.48 23.03 1.85
CA GLY A 150 -4.21 24.11 2.80
C GLY A 150 -4.34 23.70 4.28
N SER A 151 -5.07 22.63 4.58
CA SER A 151 -5.25 22.10 5.94
C SER A 151 -4.12 21.16 6.37
N SER A 152 -3.44 20.51 5.40
CA SER A 152 -2.36 19.56 5.65
C SER A 152 -1.38 19.54 4.48
N PHE A 153 -0.28 18.83 4.66
CA PHE A 153 0.70 18.56 3.62
C PHE A 153 0.16 17.57 2.58
N THR A 154 0.82 17.56 1.42
CA THR A 154 0.62 16.56 0.36
C THR A 154 1.90 15.75 0.20
N VAL A 155 1.79 14.45 -0.07
CA VAL A 155 2.94 13.61 -0.41
C VAL A 155 2.81 13.13 -1.86
N LEU A 156 3.91 13.20 -2.61
CA LEU A 156 4.03 12.63 -3.95
C LEU A 156 5.10 11.53 -3.92
N MET A 157 4.75 10.34 -4.41
CA MET A 157 5.68 9.22 -4.58
C MET A 157 5.85 8.95 -6.07
N CYS A 158 7.06 9.08 -6.59
CA CYS A 158 7.36 8.73 -7.99
C CYS A 158 7.50 7.21 -8.11
N VAL A 159 6.52 6.56 -8.74
CA VAL A 159 6.53 5.10 -8.89
C VAL A 159 7.08 4.64 -10.25
N GLU A 160 7.14 5.55 -11.25
CA GLU A 160 7.81 5.30 -12.54
C GLU A 160 8.24 6.63 -13.18
N GLY A 161 9.33 6.63 -13.96
CA GLY A 161 9.82 7.78 -14.69
C GLY A 161 10.46 8.87 -13.81
N SER A 162 10.28 10.13 -14.20
CA SER A 162 10.82 11.28 -13.48
C SER A 162 10.06 12.57 -13.82
N PHE A 163 10.10 13.55 -12.92
CA PHE A 163 9.47 14.84 -13.09
C PHE A 163 10.19 15.93 -12.31
N GLU A 164 9.94 17.16 -12.68
CA GLU A 164 10.26 18.34 -11.89
C GLU A 164 9.01 18.79 -11.14
N ILE A 165 9.15 19.09 -9.84
CA ILE A 165 8.17 19.87 -9.09
C ILE A 165 8.62 21.31 -9.00
N ILE A 166 7.74 22.22 -9.34
CA ILE A 166 7.98 23.66 -9.38
C ILE A 166 7.01 24.32 -8.42
N ALA A 167 7.53 24.98 -7.41
CA ALA A 167 6.74 25.68 -6.40
C ALA A 167 7.47 26.97 -5.97
N ASN A 168 6.74 28.09 -5.97
CA ASN A 168 7.32 29.41 -5.80
C ASN A 168 8.50 29.61 -6.80
N ASP A 169 9.68 30.01 -6.35
CA ASP A 169 10.86 30.19 -7.19
C ASP A 169 11.83 28.98 -7.14
N SER A 170 11.33 27.80 -6.71
CA SER A 170 12.13 26.60 -6.53
C SER A 170 11.70 25.48 -7.45
N THR A 171 12.68 24.74 -7.96
CA THR A 171 12.47 23.52 -8.75
C THR A 171 13.24 22.38 -8.12
N LEU A 172 12.60 21.23 -7.96
CA LEU A 172 13.22 19.99 -7.48
C LEU A 172 12.99 18.91 -8.52
N PHE A 173 14.03 18.20 -8.92
CA PHE A 173 13.94 17.02 -9.78
C PHE A 173 13.68 15.77 -8.94
N VAL A 174 12.72 14.95 -9.38
CA VAL A 174 12.25 13.75 -8.69
C VAL A 174 12.21 12.57 -9.66
N ARG A 175 12.68 11.42 -9.25
CA ARG A 175 12.75 10.20 -10.05
C ARG A 175 12.13 9.00 -9.31
N LYS A 176 11.93 7.93 -10.04
CA LYS A 176 11.40 6.65 -9.50
C LYS A 176 12.07 6.25 -8.18
N GLY A 177 11.21 5.92 -7.20
CA GLY A 177 11.59 5.53 -5.84
C GLY A 177 11.75 6.70 -4.87
N GLU A 178 11.69 7.94 -5.33
CA GLU A 178 11.76 9.12 -4.46
C GLU A 178 10.36 9.56 -4.00
N THR A 179 10.30 10.03 -2.78
CA THR A 179 9.09 10.55 -2.12
C THR A 179 9.35 11.96 -1.65
N ILE A 180 8.44 12.87 -1.95
CA ILE A 180 8.51 14.28 -1.54
C ILE A 180 7.28 14.68 -0.76
N LEU A 181 7.49 15.55 0.22
CA LEU A 181 6.43 16.19 0.98
C LEU A 181 6.32 17.65 0.53
N VAL A 182 5.11 18.04 0.15
CA VAL A 182 4.74 19.43 -0.16
C VAL A 182 4.02 20.00 1.06
N PRO A 183 4.61 20.98 1.76
CA PRO A 183 4.00 21.59 2.94
C PRO A 183 2.66 22.30 2.61
N ALA A 184 1.75 22.34 3.57
CA ALA A 184 0.45 23.03 3.44
C ALA A 184 0.56 24.51 3.06
N ALA A 185 1.68 25.16 3.39
CA ALA A 185 1.97 26.56 3.04
C ALA A 185 2.17 26.78 1.52
N ILE A 186 2.41 25.72 0.75
CA ILE A 186 2.51 25.76 -0.71
C ILE A 186 1.13 25.48 -1.27
N ALA A 187 0.39 26.54 -1.59
CA ALA A 187 -1.00 26.42 -2.05
C ALA A 187 -1.12 25.81 -3.47
N GLU A 188 -0.14 26.10 -4.34
CA GLU A 188 -0.11 25.66 -5.74
C GLU A 188 1.30 25.21 -6.10
N PHE A 189 1.40 24.12 -6.87
CA PHE A 189 2.66 23.64 -7.43
C PHE A 189 2.41 22.96 -8.77
N SER A 190 3.40 23.02 -9.64
CA SER A 190 3.33 22.39 -10.97
C SER A 190 4.29 21.20 -11.05
N LEU A 191 3.84 20.15 -11.72
CA LEU A 191 4.64 18.99 -12.09
C LEU A 191 4.95 19.06 -13.58
N LYS A 192 6.18 18.72 -13.98
CA LYS A 192 6.61 18.71 -15.37
C LYS A 192 7.50 17.52 -15.65
N GLY A 193 7.12 16.66 -16.58
CA GLY A 193 7.90 15.49 -16.96
C GLY A 193 7.06 14.36 -17.52
N THR A 194 7.62 13.15 -17.50
CA THR A 194 6.92 11.91 -17.86
C THR A 194 7.13 10.91 -16.72
N ALA A 195 6.05 10.65 -15.96
CA ALA A 195 6.12 9.85 -14.73
C ALA A 195 4.76 9.22 -14.38
N GLU A 196 4.78 8.21 -13.53
CA GLU A 196 3.63 7.74 -12.78
C GLU A 196 3.82 8.08 -11.30
N LEU A 197 2.82 8.62 -10.66
CA LEU A 197 2.88 9.15 -9.31
C LEU A 197 1.73 8.64 -8.46
N LEU A 198 1.97 8.43 -7.18
CA LEU A 198 0.95 8.40 -6.16
C LEU A 198 0.88 9.76 -5.47
N HIS A 199 -0.31 10.33 -5.45
CA HIS A 199 -0.63 11.59 -4.78
C HIS A 199 -1.42 11.26 -3.53
N VAL A 200 -0.89 11.64 -2.35
CA VAL A 200 -1.41 11.27 -1.04
C VAL A 200 -1.74 12.52 -0.25
N GLN A 201 -2.93 12.55 0.35
CA GLN A 201 -3.40 13.63 1.21
C GLN A 201 -3.95 13.06 2.51
N ILE A 202 -3.82 13.82 3.59
CA ILE A 202 -4.44 13.49 4.89
C ILE A 202 -5.91 13.89 4.83
N THR A 203 -6.77 13.02 5.39
CA THR A 203 -8.23 13.24 5.46
C THR A 203 -8.61 14.10 6.66
#